data_43ab681000d464f7ac86a7b3ea58192e
#
_entry.id   43ab681000d464f7ac86a7b3ea58192e
#
_cell.length_a   1.000
_cell.length_b   1.000
_cell.length_c   1.000
_cell.angle_alpha   90.00
_cell.angle_beta   90.00
_cell.angle_gamma   90.00
#
_symmetry.space_group_name_H-M   'P 1'
#
loop_
_entity.id
_entity.type
_entity.pdbx_description
1 polymer ?
#
loop_
_entity_poly.entity_id
_entity_poly.type
_entity_poly.pdbx_seq_one_letter_code
_entity_poly.pdbx_strand_id
1 'polypeptide(L)'
;MVLWLGRGGAHGLLAELLKSEYGLSPLPETAREESGKPFFPGFRALHFNLSHSGPLALCGVGAAPLGVDLEVLRPRREGLARYALSEAEYDFFRQQGGDWGTFYTLWTLKEARVKCTGRGLRQLARTIAVPLLRPGERGELDGLVFRAYAGADWRGAACCLPPEEPPDQIVTKT
;
A
#
# COMPACT_ATOMS: atom_id res chain seq x y z
N MET A 1 4.42 10.56 6.73
CA MET A 1 3.78 9.30 7.20
C MET A 1 4.81 8.32 7.74
N VAL A 2 4.40 7.36 8.56
CA VAL A 2 5.24 6.28 9.09
C VAL A 2 4.72 4.95 8.55
N LEU A 3 5.64 4.05 8.18
CA LEU A 3 5.32 2.70 7.70
C LEU A 3 6.04 1.65 8.54
N TRP A 4 5.28 0.68 9.04
CA TRP A 4 5.80 -0.48 9.75
C TRP A 4 5.42 -1.77 9.04
N LEU A 5 6.41 -2.64 8.86
CA LEU A 5 6.26 -4.03 8.41
C LEU A 5 6.53 -4.96 9.59
N GLY A 6 5.66 -5.93 9.82
CA GLY A 6 5.83 -6.91 10.88
C GLY A 6 5.25 -8.26 10.52
N ARG A 7 5.45 -9.25 11.41
CA ARG A 7 4.80 -10.56 11.32
C ARG A 7 3.59 -10.59 12.26
N GLY A 8 2.52 -11.25 11.84
CA GLY A 8 1.30 -11.42 12.65
C GLY A 8 0.15 -10.51 12.25
N GLY A 9 -0.70 -10.15 13.21
CA GLY A 9 -1.92 -9.40 12.94
C GLY A 9 -1.71 -7.91 12.69
N ALA A 10 -2.28 -7.39 11.62
CA ALA A 10 -2.12 -5.97 11.23
C ALA A 10 -2.65 -4.99 12.30
N HIS A 11 -3.67 -5.38 13.07
CA HIS A 11 -4.19 -4.53 14.17
C HIS A 11 -3.24 -4.47 15.36
N GLY A 12 -2.54 -5.57 15.69
CA GLY A 12 -1.48 -5.56 16.69
C GLY A 12 -0.34 -4.64 16.32
N LEU A 13 0.11 -4.73 15.04
CA LEU A 13 1.14 -3.85 14.49
C LEU A 13 0.71 -2.37 14.54
N LEU A 14 -0.56 -2.07 14.23
CA LEU A 14 -1.11 -0.71 14.34
C LEU A 14 -1.09 -0.20 15.78
N ALA A 15 -1.50 -1.04 16.76
CA ALA A 15 -1.50 -0.65 18.17
C ALA A 15 -0.08 -0.33 18.67
N GLU A 16 0.91 -1.13 18.30
CA GLU A 16 2.32 -0.90 18.63
C GLU A 16 2.86 0.36 17.97
N LEU A 17 2.55 0.59 16.68
CA LEU A 17 2.94 1.79 15.96
C LEU A 17 2.37 3.05 16.64
N LEU A 18 1.07 3.05 16.93
CA LEU A 18 0.41 4.20 17.55
C LEU A 18 0.96 4.50 18.95
N LYS A 19 1.24 3.47 19.72
CA LYS A 19 1.87 3.61 21.04
C LYS A 19 3.28 4.20 20.92
N SER A 20 4.10 3.68 19.99
CA SER A 20 5.50 4.08 19.83
C SER A 20 5.65 5.48 19.25
N GLU A 21 4.94 5.77 18.16
CA GLU A 21 5.16 6.99 17.37
C GLU A 21 4.24 8.16 17.77
N TYR A 22 3.07 7.85 18.36
CA TYR A 22 2.05 8.86 18.68
C TYR A 22 1.65 8.89 20.17
N GLY A 23 2.20 8.00 21.00
CA GLY A 23 1.86 7.90 22.44
C GLY A 23 0.41 7.45 22.70
N LEU A 24 -0.27 6.91 21.70
CA LEU A 24 -1.67 6.51 21.79
C LEU A 24 -1.80 5.05 22.26
N SER A 25 -2.33 4.85 23.47
CA SER A 25 -2.62 3.53 24.02
C SER A 25 -3.80 3.65 25.01
N PRO A 26 -4.77 2.74 24.98
CA PRO A 26 -4.94 1.59 24.07
C PRO A 26 -5.21 2.05 22.61
N LEU A 27 -5.27 1.06 21.68
CA LEU A 27 -5.69 1.32 20.30
C LEU A 27 -7.02 2.08 20.29
N PRO A 28 -7.10 3.25 19.62
CA PRO A 28 -8.35 3.99 19.54
C PRO A 28 -9.47 3.21 18.86
N GLU A 29 -10.72 3.53 19.21
CA GLU A 29 -11.88 2.99 18.51
C GLU A 29 -11.78 3.26 17.00
N THR A 30 -12.13 2.24 16.21
CA THR A 30 -12.17 2.35 14.76
C THR A 30 -13.59 2.24 14.23
N ALA A 31 -13.91 3.06 13.25
CA ALA A 31 -15.16 2.97 12.49
C ALA A 31 -14.83 2.81 10.98
N ARG A 32 -15.86 2.60 10.17
CA ARG A 32 -15.72 2.52 8.71
C ARG A 32 -16.52 3.62 8.03
N GLU A 33 -15.92 4.22 7.01
CA GLU A 33 -16.63 5.09 6.07
C GLU A 33 -17.60 4.27 5.19
N GLU A 34 -18.48 4.92 4.47
CA GLU A 34 -19.37 4.26 3.49
C GLU A 34 -18.57 3.46 2.42
N SER A 35 -17.37 3.92 2.10
CA SER A 35 -16.43 3.25 1.21
C SER A 35 -15.84 1.96 1.81
N GLY A 36 -16.04 1.71 3.11
CA GLY A 36 -15.43 0.63 3.88
C GLY A 36 -14.03 0.96 4.43
N LYS A 37 -13.47 2.14 4.12
CA LYS A 37 -12.16 2.57 4.62
C LYS A 37 -12.23 2.78 6.15
N PRO A 38 -11.33 2.18 6.94
CA PRO A 38 -11.32 2.38 8.38
C PRO A 38 -10.75 3.75 8.75
N PHE A 39 -11.26 4.33 9.85
CA PHE A 39 -10.78 5.59 10.42
C PHE A 39 -10.96 5.61 11.94
N PHE A 40 -10.35 6.61 12.60
CA PHE A 40 -10.50 6.87 14.03
C PHE A 40 -11.54 8.00 14.26
N PRO A 41 -12.75 7.72 14.80
CA PRO A 41 -13.76 8.77 15.05
C PRO A 41 -13.24 9.89 15.94
N GLY A 42 -12.45 9.57 16.96
CA GLY A 42 -11.86 10.52 17.92
C GLY A 42 -10.59 11.23 17.42
N PHE A 43 -10.02 10.83 16.28
CA PHE A 43 -8.75 11.38 15.75
C PHE A 43 -8.82 11.59 14.25
N ARG A 44 -9.73 12.43 13.79
CA ARG A 44 -10.02 12.66 12.36
C ARG A 44 -8.83 13.15 11.53
N ALA A 45 -7.84 13.79 12.17
CA ALA A 45 -6.61 14.23 11.51
C ALA A 45 -5.53 13.12 11.43
N LEU A 46 -5.79 11.95 12.01
CA LEU A 46 -4.88 10.81 11.96
C LEU A 46 -5.48 9.73 11.06
N HIS A 47 -4.81 9.49 9.95
CA HIS A 47 -5.20 8.48 8.96
C HIS A 47 -4.35 7.24 9.11
N PHE A 48 -4.94 6.08 8.86
CA PHE A 48 -4.20 4.82 8.83
C PHE A 48 -4.70 3.92 7.70
N ASN A 49 -3.86 3.00 7.29
CA ASN A 49 -4.23 1.92 6.39
C ASN A 49 -3.42 0.66 6.69
N LEU A 50 -4.01 -0.49 6.46
CA LEU A 50 -3.46 -1.80 6.74
C LEU A 50 -3.49 -2.69 5.50
N SER A 51 -2.46 -3.50 5.34
CA SER A 51 -2.44 -4.60 4.39
C SER A 51 -1.77 -5.82 5.02
N HIS A 52 -2.13 -7.01 4.56
CA HIS A 52 -1.47 -8.25 4.97
C HIS A 52 -1.41 -9.22 3.80
N SER A 53 -0.31 -9.99 3.74
CA SER A 53 -0.16 -11.09 2.78
C SER A 53 0.68 -12.19 3.41
N GLY A 54 0.15 -13.41 3.48
CA GLY A 54 0.78 -14.50 4.21
C GLY A 54 1.03 -14.13 5.68
N PRO A 55 2.28 -14.30 6.17
CA PRO A 55 2.62 -13.98 7.56
C PRO A 55 2.94 -12.50 7.80
N LEU A 56 2.97 -11.69 6.76
CA LEU A 56 3.39 -10.29 6.82
C LEU A 56 2.21 -9.33 6.89
N ALA A 57 2.37 -8.27 7.67
CA ALA A 57 1.46 -7.14 7.76
C ALA A 57 2.22 -5.83 7.51
N LEU A 58 1.60 -4.92 6.78
CA LEU A 58 2.08 -3.56 6.54
C LEU A 58 1.07 -2.57 7.13
N CYS A 59 1.55 -1.67 7.95
CA CYS A 59 0.77 -0.61 8.58
C CYS A 59 1.33 0.75 8.18
N GLY A 60 0.45 1.65 7.74
CA GLY A 60 0.76 3.05 7.47
C GLY A 60 -0.08 3.98 8.34
N VAL A 61 0.54 5.01 8.91
CA VAL A 61 -0.12 6.09 9.68
C VAL A 61 0.42 7.43 9.24
N GLY A 62 -0.44 8.44 9.10
CA GLY A 62 -0.06 9.79 8.68
C GLY A 62 -1.16 10.82 8.91
N ALA A 63 -0.85 12.10 8.64
CA ALA A 63 -1.75 13.24 8.82
C ALA A 63 -2.65 13.52 7.60
N ALA A 64 -2.46 12.81 6.48
CA ALA A 64 -3.31 12.91 5.29
C ALA A 64 -3.80 11.53 4.85
N PRO A 65 -4.86 11.46 4.03
CA PRO A 65 -5.34 10.20 3.46
C PRO A 65 -4.21 9.40 2.80
N LEU A 66 -4.12 8.14 3.17
CA LEU A 66 -3.09 7.22 2.68
C LEU A 66 -3.66 5.84 2.40
N GLY A 67 -2.94 5.06 1.63
CA GLY A 67 -3.19 3.65 1.37
C GLY A 67 -1.88 2.89 1.28
N VAL A 68 -1.85 1.68 1.80
CA VAL A 68 -0.70 0.77 1.71
C VAL A 68 -1.15 -0.57 1.19
N ASP A 69 -0.28 -1.22 0.44
CA ASP A 69 -0.50 -2.60 0.03
C ASP A 69 0.77 -3.42 0.14
N LEU A 70 0.60 -4.72 0.36
CA LEU A 70 1.66 -5.69 0.56
C LEU A 70 1.26 -7.02 -0.05
N GLU A 71 2.16 -7.62 -0.83
CA GLU A 71 1.97 -8.95 -1.40
C GLU A 71 3.23 -9.82 -1.29
N VAL A 72 3.08 -11.01 -0.76
CA VAL A 72 4.11 -12.05 -0.82
C VAL A 72 4.17 -12.62 -2.24
N LEU A 73 5.39 -12.72 -2.77
CA LEU A 73 5.63 -13.19 -4.13
C LEU A 73 5.23 -14.66 -4.27
N ARG A 74 4.39 -14.93 -5.25
CA ARG A 74 4.00 -16.28 -5.65
C ARG A 74 3.63 -16.30 -7.11
N PRO A 75 3.93 -17.38 -7.83
CA PRO A 75 3.47 -17.54 -9.21
C PRO A 75 1.94 -17.47 -9.29
N ARG A 76 1.42 -16.86 -10.34
CA ARG A 76 0.00 -16.78 -10.66
C ARG A 76 -0.28 -17.46 -12.00
N ARG A 77 -1.56 -17.49 -12.37
CA ARG A 77 -1.96 -18.01 -13.68
C ARG A 77 -1.35 -17.16 -14.79
N GLU A 78 -0.89 -17.83 -15.82
CA GLU A 78 -0.49 -17.18 -17.08
C GLU A 78 -1.64 -16.31 -17.61
N GLY A 79 -1.30 -15.14 -18.15
CA GLY A 79 -2.28 -14.16 -18.64
C GLY A 79 -2.81 -13.17 -17.59
N LEU A 80 -2.62 -13.39 -16.27
CA LEU A 80 -3.09 -12.45 -15.25
C LEU A 80 -2.50 -11.04 -15.46
N ALA A 81 -1.22 -10.93 -15.77
CA ALA A 81 -0.57 -9.64 -16.03
C ALA A 81 -1.25 -8.91 -17.19
N ARG A 82 -1.54 -9.61 -18.29
CA ARG A 82 -2.25 -9.03 -19.45
C ARG A 82 -3.67 -8.57 -19.11
N TYR A 83 -4.34 -9.23 -18.20
CA TYR A 83 -5.69 -8.88 -17.75
C TYR A 83 -5.70 -7.67 -16.78
N ALA A 84 -4.74 -7.62 -15.86
CA ALA A 84 -4.73 -6.66 -14.74
C ALA A 84 -3.98 -5.36 -15.04
N LEU A 85 -3.04 -5.37 -16.00
CA LEU A 85 -2.22 -4.22 -16.37
C LEU A 85 -2.79 -3.50 -17.60
N SER A 86 -2.66 -2.18 -17.64
CA SER A 86 -2.89 -1.38 -18.84
C SER A 86 -1.83 -1.70 -19.90
N GLU A 87 -1.98 -1.21 -21.13
CA GLU A 87 -0.96 -1.45 -22.17
C GLU A 87 0.40 -0.91 -21.77
N ALA A 88 0.48 0.34 -21.29
CA ALA A 88 1.74 0.94 -20.89
C ALA A 88 2.40 0.20 -19.69
N GLU A 89 1.60 -0.24 -18.71
CA GLU A 89 2.08 -1.04 -17.59
C GLU A 89 2.54 -2.44 -18.02
N TYR A 90 1.85 -3.05 -18.98
CA TYR A 90 2.23 -4.35 -19.53
C TYR A 90 3.52 -4.25 -20.34
N ASP A 91 3.71 -3.18 -21.10
CA ASP A 91 4.96 -2.92 -21.82
C ASP A 91 6.13 -2.71 -20.84
N PHE A 92 5.92 -1.92 -19.80
CA PHE A 92 6.89 -1.77 -18.72
C PHE A 92 7.21 -3.12 -18.04
N PHE A 93 6.20 -3.90 -17.68
CA PHE A 93 6.36 -5.25 -17.13
C PHE A 93 7.25 -6.13 -18.03
N ARG A 94 6.99 -6.13 -19.34
CA ARG A 94 7.78 -6.89 -20.33
C ARG A 94 9.22 -6.40 -20.40
N GLN A 95 9.44 -5.10 -20.41
CA GLN A 95 10.78 -4.48 -20.44
C GLN A 95 11.60 -4.79 -19.18
N GLN A 96 10.94 -4.98 -18.05
CA GLN A 96 11.59 -5.38 -16.79
C GLN A 96 11.80 -6.90 -16.65
N GLY A 97 11.60 -7.69 -17.71
CA GLY A 97 11.82 -9.15 -17.72
C GLY A 97 10.56 -10.00 -17.56
N GLY A 98 9.40 -9.38 -17.33
CA GLY A 98 8.11 -10.10 -17.26
C GLY A 98 7.96 -10.99 -16.02
N ASP A 99 8.68 -10.72 -14.93
CA ASP A 99 8.65 -11.52 -13.72
C ASP A 99 7.52 -11.12 -12.76
N TRP A 100 7.20 -12.01 -11.82
CA TRP A 100 6.18 -11.76 -10.83
C TRP A 100 6.52 -10.62 -9.86
N GLY A 101 7.79 -10.33 -9.62
CA GLY A 101 8.22 -9.19 -8.81
C GLY A 101 7.75 -7.86 -9.41
N THR A 102 7.96 -7.67 -10.71
CA THR A 102 7.48 -6.50 -11.45
C THR A 102 5.96 -6.43 -11.48
N PHE A 103 5.27 -7.55 -11.72
CA PHE A 103 3.81 -7.60 -11.66
C PHE A 103 3.28 -7.13 -10.31
N TYR A 104 3.81 -7.70 -9.21
CA TYR A 104 3.35 -7.35 -7.87
C TYR A 104 3.71 -5.92 -7.47
N THR A 105 4.81 -5.35 -7.98
CA THR A 105 5.11 -3.93 -7.78
C THR A 105 4.00 -3.04 -8.35
N LEU A 106 3.59 -3.28 -9.60
CA LEU A 106 2.49 -2.53 -10.22
C LEU A 106 1.14 -2.80 -9.53
N TRP A 107 0.89 -4.04 -9.16
CA TRP A 107 -0.32 -4.44 -8.45
C TRP A 107 -0.46 -3.74 -7.10
N THR A 108 0.57 -3.74 -6.27
CA THR A 108 0.54 -3.08 -4.96
C THR A 108 0.39 -1.57 -5.07
N LEU A 109 0.95 -0.93 -6.10
CA LEU A 109 0.71 0.49 -6.39
C LEU A 109 -0.77 0.77 -6.68
N LYS A 110 -1.45 -0.08 -7.47
CA LYS A 110 -2.90 0.05 -7.76
C LYS A 110 -3.74 -0.12 -6.50
N GLU A 111 -3.47 -1.16 -5.72
CA GLU A 111 -4.18 -1.40 -4.46
C GLU A 111 -3.96 -0.27 -3.44
N ALA A 112 -2.72 0.23 -3.30
CA ALA A 112 -2.42 1.37 -2.45
C ALA A 112 -3.19 2.62 -2.88
N ARG A 113 -3.29 2.90 -4.20
CA ARG A 113 -4.11 4.00 -4.74
C ARG A 113 -5.59 3.85 -4.37
N VAL A 114 -6.15 2.66 -4.59
CA VAL A 114 -7.56 2.37 -4.28
C VAL A 114 -7.85 2.58 -2.80
N LYS A 115 -6.98 2.08 -1.92
CA LYS A 115 -7.09 2.23 -0.47
C LYS A 115 -6.90 3.68 -0.02
N CYS A 116 -6.00 4.44 -0.66
CA CYS A 116 -5.79 5.86 -0.40
C CYS A 116 -7.06 6.67 -0.70
N THR A 117 -7.61 6.48 -1.90
CA THR A 117 -8.77 7.25 -2.39
C THR A 117 -10.12 6.75 -1.86
N GLY A 118 -10.18 5.57 -1.25
CA GLY A 118 -11.44 4.98 -0.76
C GLY A 118 -12.43 4.57 -1.85
N ARG A 119 -12.03 4.52 -3.12
CA ARG A 119 -12.95 4.22 -4.24
C ARG A 119 -13.33 2.75 -4.35
N GLY A 120 -12.70 1.86 -3.58
CA GLY A 120 -12.91 0.40 -3.66
C GLY A 120 -12.51 -0.20 -5.00
N LEU A 121 -12.48 -1.52 -5.10
CA LEU A 121 -12.20 -2.27 -6.35
C LEU A 121 -13.41 -2.33 -7.30
N ARG A 122 -14.19 -1.25 -7.41
CA ARG A 122 -15.33 -1.20 -8.34
C ARG A 122 -14.89 -1.04 -9.80
N GLN A 123 -13.61 -0.73 -10.04
CA GLN A 123 -13.03 -0.56 -11.37
C GLN A 123 -12.22 -1.78 -11.77
N LEU A 124 -12.14 -2.03 -13.07
CA LEU A 124 -11.20 -3.03 -13.61
C LEU A 124 -9.77 -2.59 -13.27
N ALA A 125 -8.95 -3.49 -12.74
CA ALA A 125 -7.58 -3.17 -12.30
C ALA A 125 -6.75 -2.46 -13.38
N ARG A 126 -6.90 -2.83 -14.66
CA ARG A 126 -6.21 -2.22 -15.80
C ARG A 126 -6.57 -0.74 -16.04
N THR A 127 -7.68 -0.23 -15.47
CA THR A 127 -8.09 1.18 -15.60
C THR A 127 -7.61 2.06 -14.45
N ILE A 128 -7.01 1.46 -13.42
CA ILE A 128 -6.40 2.18 -12.29
C ILE A 128 -4.99 2.57 -12.69
N ALA A 129 -4.80 3.83 -13.09
CA ALA A 129 -3.48 4.33 -13.48
C ALA A 129 -2.56 4.46 -12.26
N VAL A 130 -1.29 4.09 -12.41
CA VAL A 130 -0.23 4.27 -11.41
C VAL A 130 1.08 4.67 -12.12
N PRO A 131 2.00 5.35 -11.42
CA PRO A 131 3.31 5.61 -12.01
C PRO A 131 4.08 4.30 -12.21
N LEU A 132 4.88 4.24 -13.27
CA LEU A 132 5.71 3.07 -13.60
C LEU A 132 6.97 3.10 -12.75
N LEU A 133 6.91 2.50 -11.56
CA LEU A 133 8.00 2.52 -10.59
C LEU A 133 8.64 1.15 -10.43
N ARG A 134 9.96 1.18 -10.22
CA ARG A 134 10.71 0.04 -9.67
C ARG A 134 10.71 0.10 -8.14
N PRO A 135 11.01 -1.01 -7.46
CA PRO A 135 11.23 -0.99 -6.01
C PRO A 135 12.26 0.07 -5.59
N GLY A 136 11.94 0.84 -4.55
CA GLY A 136 12.73 1.97 -4.05
C GLY A 136 12.39 3.31 -4.69
N GLU A 137 11.74 3.32 -5.86
CA GLU A 137 11.41 4.56 -6.56
C GLU A 137 10.16 5.25 -5.99
N ARG A 138 10.18 6.59 -6.08
CA ARG A 138 9.07 7.50 -5.78
C ARG A 138 8.53 8.08 -7.09
N GLY A 139 7.24 8.32 -7.15
CA GLY A 139 6.60 8.98 -8.28
C GLY A 139 5.32 9.70 -7.88
N GLU A 140 4.82 10.51 -8.78
CA GLU A 140 3.56 11.26 -8.59
C GLU A 140 2.64 11.02 -9.77
N LEU A 141 1.34 10.92 -9.49
CA LEU A 141 0.29 10.82 -10.51
C LEU A 141 -1.04 11.32 -9.95
N ASP A 142 -1.74 12.18 -10.70
CA ASP A 142 -3.06 12.72 -10.34
C ASP A 142 -3.11 13.36 -8.94
N GLY A 143 -2.04 14.06 -8.54
CA GLY A 143 -1.95 14.72 -7.25
C GLY A 143 -1.71 13.78 -6.06
N LEU A 144 -1.37 12.53 -6.32
CA LEU A 144 -0.99 11.52 -5.32
C LEU A 144 0.50 11.24 -5.40
N VAL A 145 1.10 10.97 -4.26
CA VAL A 145 2.50 10.55 -4.14
C VAL A 145 2.56 9.06 -3.87
N PHE A 146 3.44 8.38 -4.57
CA PHE A 146 3.61 6.93 -4.51
C PHE A 146 5.06 6.56 -4.19
N ARG A 147 5.24 5.43 -3.53
CA ARG A 147 6.53 4.76 -3.43
C ARG A 147 6.35 3.25 -3.46
N ALA A 148 7.23 2.59 -4.20
CA ALA A 148 7.29 1.13 -4.28
C ALA A 148 8.39 0.59 -3.36
N TYR A 149 8.13 -0.55 -2.71
CA TYR A 149 9.05 -1.23 -1.79
C TYR A 149 9.20 -2.70 -2.15
N ALA A 150 10.32 -3.29 -1.75
CA ALA A 150 10.56 -4.72 -1.92
C ALA A 150 11.36 -5.31 -0.76
N GLY A 151 11.07 -6.55 -0.46
CA GLY A 151 11.96 -7.46 0.23
C GLY A 151 12.32 -8.65 -0.66
N ALA A 152 12.98 -9.64 -0.10
CA ALA A 152 13.41 -10.82 -0.85
C ALA A 152 12.22 -11.56 -1.48
N ASP A 153 11.12 -11.69 -0.74
CA ASP A 153 9.95 -12.50 -1.07
C ASP A 153 8.62 -11.73 -1.09
N TRP A 154 8.65 -10.39 -1.01
CA TRP A 154 7.47 -9.55 -1.03
C TRP A 154 7.65 -8.25 -1.84
N ARG A 155 6.53 -7.66 -2.23
CA ARG A 155 6.44 -6.29 -2.75
C ARG A 155 5.40 -5.52 -1.95
N GLY A 156 5.62 -4.22 -1.83
CA GLY A 156 4.68 -3.32 -1.18
C GLY A 156 4.67 -1.96 -1.82
N ALA A 157 3.64 -1.20 -1.54
CA ALA A 157 3.52 0.18 -1.98
C ALA A 157 2.81 1.03 -0.93
N ALA A 158 3.13 2.31 -0.95
CA ALA A 158 2.37 3.34 -0.27
C ALA A 158 1.93 4.41 -1.25
N CYS A 159 0.74 4.97 -1.00
CA CYS A 159 0.15 6.09 -1.74
C CYS A 159 -0.43 7.06 -0.72
N CYS A 160 -0.20 8.36 -0.88
CA CYS A 160 -0.76 9.37 0.01
C CYS A 160 -1.06 10.68 -0.72
N LEU A 161 -1.88 11.52 -0.07
CA LEU A 161 -2.09 12.90 -0.48
C LEU A 161 -0.98 13.80 0.11
N PRO A 162 -0.46 14.80 -0.66
CA PRO A 162 0.40 15.83 -0.11
C PRO A 162 -0.27 16.58 1.07
N PRO A 163 0.48 17.12 2.02
CA PRO A 163 1.95 17.19 2.04
C PRO A 163 2.64 15.93 2.58
N GLU A 164 1.91 14.84 2.80
CA GLU A 164 2.51 13.58 3.24
C GLU A 164 3.40 12.97 2.15
N GLU A 165 4.47 12.32 2.59
CA GLU A 165 5.42 11.62 1.74
C GLU A 165 5.60 10.18 2.24
N PRO A 166 5.56 9.18 1.34
CA PRO A 166 5.94 7.83 1.71
C PRO A 166 7.44 7.78 2.07
N PRO A 167 7.84 7.24 3.24
CA PRO A 167 9.22 7.24 3.69
C PRO A 167 10.12 6.41 2.75
N ASP A 168 11.43 6.73 2.73
CA ASP A 168 12.39 5.98 1.91
C ASP A 168 12.50 4.51 2.33
N GLN A 169 12.28 4.22 3.61
CA GLN A 169 12.36 2.89 4.18
C GLN A 169 11.17 2.58 5.08
N ILE A 170 10.79 1.30 5.09
CA ILE A 170 9.80 0.75 6.01
C ILE A 170 10.54 0.28 7.28
N VAL A 171 10.04 0.65 8.44
CA VAL A 171 10.55 0.11 9.72
C VAL A 171 10.09 -1.32 9.88
N THR A 172 11.02 -2.27 9.95
CA THR A 172 10.71 -3.68 10.17
C THR A 172 10.67 -3.99 11.65
N LYS A 173 9.59 -4.61 12.11
CA LYS A 173 9.41 -5.13 13.47
C LYS A 173 9.49 -6.65 13.48
N THR A 174 10.22 -7.18 14.42
CA THR A 174 10.42 -8.64 14.63
C THR A 174 9.39 -9.20 15.58
#